data_c0e352a501eefc29ba59675cf65807fb
#
_entry.id   c0e352a501eefc29ba59675cf65807fb
#
_cell.length_a   1.000
_cell.length_b   1.000
_cell.length_c   1.000
_cell.angle_alpha   90.00
_cell.angle_beta   90.00
_cell.angle_gamma   90.00
#
_symmetry.space_group_name_H-M   'P 1'
#
loop_
_entity.id
_entity.type
_entity.pdbx_description
1 polymer ?
#
loop_
_entity_poly.entity_id
_entity_poly.type
_entity_poly.pdbx_seq_one_letter_code
_entity_poly.pdbx_strand_id
1 'polypeptide(L)'
;MKLAIAMSLFFIANAFVNINICGSGIYLPYYMGVLGCIKKNYPISNYSITGISGGALCSLLYTQEKDLSNHDKLWDMTIGKNISVISLHTNIKKVREQIEYNLKLRYSGIKNKISENISIISTNVGNFYEIKSETISSFDNINDLIDFSLCSSYIPYISGSNFSKYYKDGNYIDGQVTYENIELSDVNTLYLHKGMWNRDFSNMNNLLLSKSESQKLFEYGWNDTNKKNIKIFK
;
A
#
# COMPACT_ATOMS: atom_id res chain seq x y z
N MET A 1 -11.73 36.15 -3.51
CA MET A 1 -10.79 35.14 -2.96
C MET A 1 -11.48 33.83 -2.53
N LYS A 2 -12.54 33.86 -1.70
CA LYS A 2 -13.27 32.65 -1.28
C LYS A 2 -13.92 31.85 -2.44
N LEU A 3 -14.41 32.53 -3.47
CA LEU A 3 -15.03 31.88 -4.65
C LEU A 3 -14.00 31.15 -5.52
N ALA A 4 -12.80 31.72 -5.69
CA ALA A 4 -11.72 31.09 -6.46
C ALA A 4 -11.15 29.84 -5.76
N ILE A 5 -11.10 29.86 -4.41
CA ILE A 5 -10.70 28.69 -3.60
C ILE A 5 -11.77 27.57 -3.69
N ALA A 6 -13.06 27.95 -3.63
CA ALA A 6 -14.16 26.99 -3.78
C ALA A 6 -14.20 26.36 -5.19
N MET A 7 -13.97 27.16 -6.24
CA MET A 7 -13.89 26.64 -7.61
C MET A 7 -12.67 25.74 -7.81
N SER A 8 -11.49 26.06 -7.26
CA SER A 8 -10.32 25.19 -7.36
C SER A 8 -10.53 23.85 -6.64
N LEU A 9 -11.18 23.84 -5.47
CA LEU A 9 -11.55 22.62 -4.76
C LEU A 9 -12.61 21.78 -5.54
N PHE A 10 -13.54 22.44 -6.23
CA PHE A 10 -14.55 21.76 -7.04
C PHE A 10 -13.94 21.09 -8.30
N PHE A 11 -12.94 21.74 -8.92
CA PHE A 11 -12.21 21.14 -10.06
C PHE A 11 -11.36 19.94 -9.65
N ILE A 12 -10.74 19.98 -8.45
CA ILE A 12 -9.96 18.86 -7.91
C ILE A 12 -10.84 17.64 -7.63
N ALA A 13 -12.07 17.85 -7.11
CA ALA A 13 -12.99 16.77 -6.77
C ALA A 13 -13.47 15.95 -8.00
N ASN A 14 -13.34 16.48 -9.21
CA ASN A 14 -13.79 15.82 -10.45
C ASN A 14 -12.64 15.36 -11.37
N ALA A 15 -11.39 15.69 -11.07
CA ALA A 15 -10.25 15.20 -11.82
C ALA A 15 -10.02 13.71 -11.55
N PHE A 16 -9.72 12.94 -12.60
CA PHE A 16 -9.26 11.57 -12.44
C PHE A 16 -7.82 11.56 -11.95
N VAL A 17 -7.54 10.78 -10.91
CA VAL A 17 -6.22 10.71 -10.28
C VAL A 17 -5.68 9.30 -10.30
N ASN A 18 -4.47 9.12 -10.80
CA ASN A 18 -3.75 7.86 -10.67
C ASN A 18 -2.92 7.87 -9.37
N ILE A 19 -3.13 6.90 -8.50
CA ILE A 19 -2.36 6.73 -7.26
C ILE A 19 -1.48 5.50 -7.44
N ASN A 20 -0.17 5.71 -7.60
CA ASN A 20 0.80 4.63 -7.75
C ASN A 20 1.63 4.50 -6.48
N ILE A 21 1.60 3.34 -5.84
CA ILE A 21 2.26 3.08 -4.57
C ILE A 21 3.37 2.04 -4.76
N CYS A 22 4.61 2.50 -4.68
CA CYS A 22 5.80 1.65 -4.76
C CYS A 22 5.91 0.68 -3.58
N GLY A 23 6.85 -0.25 -3.72
CA GLY A 23 7.26 -1.11 -2.61
C GLY A 23 7.70 -0.27 -1.41
N SER A 24 7.04 -0.52 -0.28
CA SER A 24 7.24 0.27 0.93
C SER A 24 8.17 -0.41 1.94
N GLY A 25 8.26 -1.74 1.93
CA GLY A 25 8.95 -2.48 2.98
C GLY A 25 8.49 -2.01 4.37
N ILE A 26 9.44 -1.67 5.24
CA ILE A 26 9.17 -1.16 6.59
C ILE A 26 8.53 0.24 6.61
N TYR A 27 8.55 0.99 5.49
CA TYR A 27 7.93 2.33 5.37
C TYR A 27 6.42 2.29 5.08
N LEU A 28 5.80 1.11 5.07
CA LEU A 28 4.35 0.96 4.92
C LEU A 28 3.55 1.91 5.84
N PRO A 29 3.89 2.08 7.14
CA PRO A 29 3.16 3.02 7.99
C PRO A 29 3.27 4.48 7.54
N TYR A 30 4.41 4.89 6.98
CA TYR A 30 4.57 6.22 6.40
C TYR A 30 3.59 6.44 5.24
N TYR A 31 3.49 5.47 4.32
CA TYR A 31 2.55 5.54 3.20
C TYR A 31 1.10 5.54 3.68
N MET A 32 0.80 4.77 4.73
CA MET A 32 -0.53 4.79 5.33
C MET A 32 -0.88 6.15 5.97
N GLY A 33 0.10 6.83 6.56
CA GLY A 33 -0.05 8.20 7.06
C GLY A 33 -0.35 9.20 5.94
N VAL A 34 0.37 9.09 4.82
CA VAL A 34 0.11 9.88 3.61
C VAL A 34 -1.32 9.65 3.09
N LEU A 35 -1.67 8.40 2.86
CA LEU A 35 -2.98 8.02 2.32
C LEU A 35 -4.13 8.37 3.28
N GLY A 36 -3.93 8.23 4.59
CA GLY A 36 -4.88 8.62 5.62
C GLY A 36 -5.15 10.13 5.61
N CYS A 37 -4.08 10.93 5.50
CA CYS A 37 -4.20 12.39 5.38
C CYS A 37 -4.92 12.79 4.08
N ILE A 38 -4.58 12.15 2.95
CA ILE A 38 -5.26 12.40 1.67
C ILE A 38 -6.74 12.07 1.79
N LYS A 39 -7.06 10.87 2.25
CA LYS A 39 -8.45 10.40 2.34
C LYS A 39 -9.33 11.28 3.23
N LYS A 40 -8.75 11.83 4.31
CA LYS A 40 -9.47 12.69 5.25
C LYS A 40 -9.60 14.13 4.77
N ASN A 41 -8.52 14.71 4.23
CA ASN A 41 -8.42 16.14 3.97
C ASN A 41 -8.61 16.50 2.49
N TYR A 42 -8.42 15.54 1.59
CA TYR A 42 -8.45 15.72 0.13
C TYR A 42 -9.25 14.57 -0.52
N PRO A 43 -10.57 14.43 -0.25
CA PRO A 43 -11.34 13.30 -0.73
C PRO A 43 -11.32 13.24 -2.26
N ILE A 44 -10.70 12.20 -2.80
CA ILE A 44 -10.60 11.92 -4.23
C ILE A 44 -11.72 10.93 -4.54
N SER A 45 -12.71 11.34 -5.34
CA SER A 45 -13.85 10.50 -5.72
C SER A 45 -13.62 9.69 -6.99
N ASN A 46 -12.74 10.16 -7.87
CA ASN A 46 -12.47 9.55 -9.17
C ASN A 46 -10.97 9.24 -9.29
N TYR A 47 -10.59 7.98 -9.05
CA TYR A 47 -9.19 7.55 -9.04
C TYR A 47 -9.02 6.11 -9.50
N SER A 48 -7.80 5.79 -9.96
CA SER A 48 -7.26 4.44 -9.95
C SER A 48 -6.15 4.34 -8.92
N ILE A 49 -5.94 3.15 -8.38
CA ILE A 49 -4.85 2.91 -7.42
C ILE A 49 -4.09 1.65 -7.81
N THR A 50 -2.78 1.78 -7.94
CA THR A 50 -1.89 0.66 -8.26
C THR A 50 -0.89 0.47 -7.13
N GLY A 51 -0.76 -0.74 -6.63
CA GLY A 51 0.14 -1.07 -5.53
C GLY A 51 1.13 -2.17 -5.86
N ILE A 52 2.34 -2.05 -5.29
CA ILE A 52 3.45 -2.98 -5.45
C ILE A 52 4.01 -3.32 -4.08
N SER A 53 4.24 -4.61 -3.78
CA SER A 53 4.82 -5.04 -2.52
C SER A 53 4.00 -4.54 -1.31
N GLY A 54 4.62 -3.87 -0.34
CA GLY A 54 3.88 -3.20 0.73
C GLY A 54 2.88 -2.16 0.25
N GLY A 55 3.10 -1.54 -0.93
CA GLY A 55 2.14 -0.66 -1.58
C GLY A 55 0.86 -1.37 -2.00
N ALA A 56 0.90 -2.68 -2.29
CA ALA A 56 -0.29 -3.48 -2.57
C ALA A 56 -1.22 -3.56 -1.34
N LEU A 57 -0.65 -3.76 -0.15
CA LEU A 57 -1.41 -3.72 1.10
C LEU A 57 -1.96 -2.33 1.40
N CYS A 58 -1.19 -1.27 1.10
CA CYS A 58 -1.68 0.12 1.21
C CYS A 58 -2.88 0.37 0.28
N SER A 59 -2.82 -0.09 -0.97
CA SER A 59 -3.90 0.05 -1.96
C SER A 59 -5.17 -0.68 -1.52
N LEU A 60 -5.03 -1.92 -1.00
CA LEU A 60 -6.12 -2.68 -0.43
C LEU A 60 -6.79 -1.91 0.72
N LEU A 61 -6.00 -1.44 1.70
CA LEU A 61 -6.53 -0.71 2.84
C LEU A 61 -7.16 0.63 2.43
N TYR A 62 -6.56 1.35 1.47
CA TYR A 62 -7.13 2.60 0.96
C TYR A 62 -8.50 2.39 0.32
N THR A 63 -8.69 1.32 -0.44
CA THR A 63 -9.96 1.05 -1.12
C THR A 63 -11.03 0.48 -0.16
N GLN A 64 -10.64 -0.32 0.83
CA GLN A 64 -11.59 -1.04 1.68
C GLN A 64 -11.95 -0.31 2.99
N GLU A 65 -11.04 0.49 3.56
CA GLU A 65 -11.29 1.18 4.81
C GLU A 65 -11.81 2.61 4.58
N LYS A 66 -12.90 2.97 5.25
CA LYS A 66 -13.47 4.33 5.17
C LYS A 66 -12.58 5.36 5.87
N ASP A 67 -11.91 4.97 6.94
CA ASP A 67 -11.06 5.84 7.76
C ASP A 67 -9.69 5.20 7.99
N LEU A 68 -8.65 5.91 7.57
CA LEU A 68 -7.25 5.53 7.70
C LEU A 68 -6.49 6.49 8.64
N SER A 69 -7.18 7.32 9.41
CA SER A 69 -6.55 8.37 10.23
C SER A 69 -6.00 7.87 11.57
N ASN A 70 -6.28 6.63 11.95
CA ASN A 70 -5.88 6.07 13.25
C ASN A 70 -4.88 4.93 13.09
N HIS A 71 -3.60 5.20 13.43
CA HIS A 71 -2.51 4.22 13.35
C HIS A 71 -2.77 2.98 14.21
N ASP A 72 -3.23 3.13 15.46
CA ASP A 72 -3.44 1.98 16.34
C ASP A 72 -4.49 1.03 15.80
N LYS A 73 -5.57 1.58 15.25
CA LYS A 73 -6.61 0.78 14.59
C LYS A 73 -6.04 0.03 13.38
N LEU A 74 -5.21 0.69 12.56
CA LEU A 74 -4.57 0.06 11.40
C LEU A 74 -3.61 -1.05 11.82
N TRP A 75 -2.79 -0.80 12.84
CA TRP A 75 -1.88 -1.80 13.39
C TRP A 75 -2.64 -3.02 13.93
N ASP A 76 -3.65 -2.77 14.77
CA ASP A 76 -4.39 -3.85 15.43
C ASP A 76 -5.19 -4.70 14.43
N MET A 77 -5.71 -4.12 13.35
CA MET A 77 -6.45 -4.84 12.34
C MET A 77 -5.57 -5.56 11.31
N THR A 78 -4.29 -5.21 11.19
CA THR A 78 -3.34 -5.85 10.28
C THR A 78 -2.38 -6.77 11.03
N ILE A 79 -1.54 -6.20 11.86
CA ILE A 79 -0.47 -6.91 12.60
C ILE A 79 -1.04 -7.64 13.82
N GLY A 80 -2.00 -7.02 14.53
CA GLY A 80 -2.59 -7.55 15.75
C GLY A 80 -1.99 -6.98 17.03
N LYS A 81 -2.79 -6.99 18.09
CA LYS A 81 -2.46 -6.39 19.40
C LYS A 81 -1.26 -7.04 20.10
N ASN A 82 -1.03 -8.32 19.83
CA ASN A 82 -0.02 -9.12 20.53
C ASN A 82 1.38 -9.03 19.89
N ILE A 83 1.53 -8.31 18.77
CA ILE A 83 2.81 -8.12 18.10
C ILE A 83 3.24 -6.67 18.28
N SER A 84 4.28 -6.46 19.06
CA SER A 84 4.84 -5.11 19.32
C SER A 84 6.04 -4.76 18.43
N VAL A 85 6.66 -5.76 17.79
CA VAL A 85 7.84 -5.60 16.94
C VAL A 85 7.74 -6.51 15.72
N ILE A 86 8.00 -5.94 14.54
CA ILE A 86 8.19 -6.66 13.27
C ILE A 86 9.68 -6.78 13.02
N SER A 87 10.16 -7.98 12.73
CA SER A 87 11.56 -8.24 12.37
C SER A 87 11.63 -9.06 11.08
N LEU A 88 12.38 -8.57 10.10
CA LEU A 88 12.61 -9.30 8.84
C LEU A 88 13.38 -10.63 9.08
N HIS A 89 14.16 -10.72 10.14
CA HIS A 89 14.95 -11.91 10.42
C HIS A 89 14.26 -12.95 11.28
N THR A 90 13.40 -12.52 12.22
CA THR A 90 12.93 -13.44 13.27
C THR A 90 11.45 -13.76 13.22
N ASN A 91 10.60 -12.83 12.77
CA ASN A 91 9.16 -13.06 12.86
C ASN A 91 8.33 -12.62 11.63
N ILE A 92 8.96 -12.20 10.53
CA ILE A 92 8.24 -11.68 9.38
C ILE A 92 7.25 -12.69 8.79
N LYS A 93 7.60 -13.99 8.74
CA LYS A 93 6.69 -15.05 8.30
C LYS A 93 5.43 -15.05 9.17
N LYS A 94 5.59 -15.08 10.50
CA LYS A 94 4.46 -15.06 11.46
C LYS A 94 3.63 -13.79 11.33
N VAL A 95 4.29 -12.64 11.14
CA VAL A 95 3.61 -11.35 10.92
C VAL A 95 2.75 -11.40 9.67
N ARG A 96 3.25 -11.96 8.56
CA ARG A 96 2.48 -12.10 7.32
C ARG A 96 1.29 -13.03 7.46
N GLU A 97 1.47 -14.18 8.12
CA GLU A 97 0.37 -15.10 8.44
C GLU A 97 -0.69 -14.39 9.28
N GLN A 98 -0.28 -13.55 10.22
CA GLN A 98 -1.19 -12.77 11.04
C GLN A 98 -1.92 -11.69 10.25
N ILE A 99 -1.22 -10.98 9.34
CA ILE A 99 -1.84 -10.01 8.43
C ILE A 99 -2.91 -10.70 7.56
N GLU A 100 -2.57 -11.84 6.95
CA GLU A 100 -3.51 -12.61 6.14
C GLU A 100 -4.75 -13.01 6.94
N TYR A 101 -4.54 -13.60 8.12
CA TYR A 101 -5.63 -14.01 9.01
C TYR A 101 -6.52 -12.84 9.42
N ASN A 102 -5.91 -11.74 9.89
CA ASN A 102 -6.65 -10.59 10.38
C ASN A 102 -7.47 -9.91 9.26
N LEU A 103 -6.89 -9.75 8.08
CA LEU A 103 -7.57 -9.14 6.94
C LEU A 103 -8.73 -10.03 6.45
N LYS A 104 -8.50 -11.34 6.32
CA LYS A 104 -9.56 -12.29 5.93
C LYS A 104 -10.69 -12.32 6.96
N LEU A 105 -10.37 -12.32 8.27
CA LEU A 105 -11.35 -12.26 9.33
C LEU A 105 -12.15 -10.95 9.29
N ARG A 106 -11.48 -9.81 9.13
CA ARG A 106 -12.09 -8.49 9.08
C ARG A 106 -13.09 -8.34 7.95
N TYR A 107 -12.73 -8.86 6.79
CA TYR A 107 -13.57 -8.75 5.59
C TYR A 107 -14.46 -9.97 5.35
N SER A 108 -14.45 -10.97 6.27
CA SER A 108 -15.33 -12.12 6.18
C SER A 108 -16.82 -11.70 6.25
N GLY A 109 -17.62 -12.24 5.35
CA GLY A 109 -19.06 -11.94 5.28
C GLY A 109 -19.41 -10.58 4.68
N ILE A 110 -18.45 -9.75 4.34
CA ILE A 110 -18.69 -8.49 3.64
C ILE A 110 -18.83 -8.80 2.15
N LYS A 111 -20.05 -8.76 1.64
CA LYS A 111 -20.31 -8.78 0.17
C LYS A 111 -19.95 -7.40 -0.43
N ASN A 112 -18.78 -6.88 -0.13
CA ASN A 112 -18.35 -5.63 -0.73
C ASN A 112 -17.97 -5.89 -2.19
N LYS A 113 -18.55 -5.09 -3.07
CA LYS A 113 -18.03 -4.95 -4.43
C LYS A 113 -16.58 -4.46 -4.29
N ILE A 114 -15.63 -5.25 -4.79
CA ILE A 114 -14.23 -4.80 -4.88
C ILE A 114 -14.23 -3.56 -5.76
N SER A 115 -13.48 -2.55 -5.37
CA SER A 115 -13.29 -1.36 -6.20
C SER A 115 -12.69 -1.80 -7.54
N GLU A 116 -13.35 -1.47 -8.64
CA GLU A 116 -12.86 -1.72 -10.02
C GLU A 116 -11.61 -0.87 -10.32
N ASN A 117 -11.23 0.01 -9.40
CA ASN A 117 -10.16 0.99 -9.57
C ASN A 117 -8.85 0.54 -8.92
N ILE A 118 -8.71 -0.73 -8.49
CA ILE A 118 -7.51 -1.25 -7.87
C ILE A 118 -6.75 -2.18 -8.82
N SER A 119 -5.43 -1.98 -8.88
CA SER A 119 -4.50 -2.85 -9.60
C SER A 119 -3.34 -3.23 -8.68
N ILE A 120 -2.92 -4.48 -8.73
CA ILE A 120 -1.77 -4.97 -7.98
C ILE A 120 -0.74 -5.51 -8.96
N ILE A 121 0.52 -5.12 -8.76
CA ILE A 121 1.65 -5.59 -9.56
C ILE A 121 2.47 -6.58 -8.72
N SER A 122 2.78 -7.73 -9.31
CA SER A 122 3.65 -8.75 -8.74
C SER A 122 4.62 -9.27 -9.80
N THR A 123 5.69 -9.90 -9.37
CA THR A 123 6.64 -10.58 -10.26
C THR A 123 6.21 -12.03 -10.43
N ASN A 124 5.77 -12.40 -11.63
CA ASN A 124 5.53 -13.79 -11.99
C ASN A 124 6.86 -14.47 -12.35
N VAL A 125 7.17 -15.58 -11.66
CA VAL A 125 8.42 -16.32 -11.86
C VAL A 125 8.24 -17.58 -12.73
N GLY A 126 7.03 -17.83 -13.22
CA GLY A 126 6.71 -18.89 -14.20
C GLY A 126 7.48 -20.18 -13.98
N ASN A 127 8.06 -20.70 -15.07
CA ASN A 127 8.92 -21.89 -15.08
C ASN A 127 10.41 -21.53 -14.93
N PHE A 128 10.78 -20.55 -14.15
CA PHE A 128 12.15 -20.03 -13.90
C PHE A 128 12.86 -19.36 -15.10
N TYR A 129 12.34 -19.49 -16.32
CA TYR A 129 12.94 -18.92 -17.53
C TYR A 129 12.30 -17.60 -17.99
N GLU A 130 11.11 -17.30 -17.46
CA GLU A 130 10.41 -16.05 -17.77
C GLU A 130 10.00 -15.32 -16.48
N ILE A 131 10.86 -14.46 -16.00
CA ILE A 131 10.54 -13.56 -14.90
C ILE A 131 9.93 -12.30 -15.51
N LYS A 132 8.68 -12.01 -15.20
CA LYS A 132 7.98 -10.83 -15.75
C LYS A 132 7.12 -10.13 -14.71
N SER A 133 6.96 -8.83 -14.91
CA SER A 133 5.95 -8.05 -14.17
C SER A 133 4.55 -8.45 -14.65
N GLU A 134 3.65 -8.67 -13.71
CA GLU A 134 2.25 -8.97 -14.00
C GLU A 134 1.33 -8.06 -13.17
N THR A 135 0.36 -7.45 -13.85
CA THR A 135 -0.64 -6.57 -13.23
C THR A 135 -2.00 -7.25 -13.24
N ILE A 136 -2.60 -7.42 -12.08
CA ILE A 136 -3.98 -7.92 -11.93
C ILE A 136 -4.87 -6.79 -11.41
N SER A 137 -5.96 -6.53 -12.14
CA SER A 137 -6.95 -5.49 -11.83
C SER A 137 -8.36 -6.04 -11.63
N SER A 138 -8.55 -7.36 -11.77
CA SER A 138 -9.84 -8.02 -11.56
C SER A 138 -9.70 -9.12 -10.53
N PHE A 139 -10.51 -9.05 -9.49
CA PHE A 139 -10.50 -9.97 -8.35
C PHE A 139 -11.92 -10.51 -8.14
N ASP A 140 -12.04 -11.81 -7.90
CA ASP A 140 -13.33 -12.48 -7.73
C ASP A 140 -14.03 -12.05 -6.43
N ASN A 141 -13.24 -11.81 -5.39
CA ASN A 141 -13.69 -11.39 -4.08
C ASN A 141 -12.55 -10.79 -3.26
N ILE A 142 -12.85 -10.27 -2.07
CA ILE A 142 -11.87 -9.61 -1.21
C ILE A 142 -10.72 -10.54 -0.76
N ASN A 143 -10.98 -11.84 -0.57
CA ASN A 143 -9.92 -12.77 -0.22
C ASN A 143 -8.93 -12.95 -1.37
N ASP A 144 -9.44 -12.96 -2.60
CA ASP A 144 -8.64 -13.01 -3.84
C ASP A 144 -7.70 -11.79 -3.94
N LEU A 145 -8.21 -10.59 -3.65
CA LEU A 145 -7.41 -9.37 -3.57
C LEU A 145 -6.36 -9.43 -2.45
N ILE A 146 -6.72 -9.94 -1.25
CA ILE A 146 -5.78 -10.12 -0.14
C ILE A 146 -4.67 -11.09 -0.55
N ASP A 147 -5.03 -12.23 -1.10
CA ASP A 147 -4.08 -13.28 -1.49
C ASP A 147 -3.07 -12.77 -2.52
N PHE A 148 -3.53 -12.03 -3.54
CA PHE A 148 -2.62 -11.46 -4.53
C PHE A 148 -1.79 -10.29 -3.99
N SER A 149 -2.34 -9.46 -3.10
CA SER A 149 -1.55 -8.42 -2.41
C SER A 149 -0.41 -9.03 -1.58
N LEU A 150 -0.65 -10.19 -0.97
CA LEU A 150 0.37 -10.95 -0.26
C LEU A 150 1.38 -11.63 -1.22
N CYS A 151 0.99 -12.01 -2.43
CA CYS A 151 1.93 -12.45 -3.45
C CYS A 151 2.86 -11.31 -3.88
N SER A 152 2.29 -10.13 -4.14
CA SER A 152 3.04 -8.92 -4.51
C SER A 152 4.08 -8.49 -3.46
N SER A 153 3.90 -8.85 -2.20
CA SER A 153 4.82 -8.53 -1.10
C SER A 153 5.60 -9.75 -0.59
N TYR A 154 5.72 -10.83 -1.39
CA TYR A 154 6.40 -12.05 -0.99
C TYR A 154 7.89 -12.02 -1.30
N ILE A 155 8.73 -11.90 -0.29
CA ILE A 155 10.19 -11.96 -0.39
C ILE A 155 10.60 -13.44 -0.22
N PRO A 156 11.26 -14.05 -1.24
CA PRO A 156 11.70 -15.44 -1.20
C PRO A 156 12.48 -15.79 0.06
N TYR A 157 12.16 -16.93 0.68
CA TYR A 157 12.79 -17.47 1.89
C TYR A 157 12.73 -16.59 3.16
N ILE A 158 12.34 -15.31 3.03
CA ILE A 158 12.16 -14.38 4.15
C ILE A 158 10.70 -14.36 4.58
N SER A 159 9.79 -14.20 3.64
CA SER A 159 8.33 -14.15 3.89
C SER A 159 7.71 -15.52 4.14
N GLY A 160 8.41 -16.59 3.83
CA GLY A 160 8.01 -17.98 3.99
C GLY A 160 9.16 -18.91 3.66
N SER A 161 8.93 -20.25 3.71
CA SER A 161 9.94 -21.27 3.40
C SER A 161 10.16 -21.51 1.91
N ASN A 162 9.26 -21.03 1.07
CA ASN A 162 9.30 -21.26 -0.37
C ASN A 162 9.99 -20.11 -1.11
N PHE A 163 10.41 -20.38 -2.35
CA PHE A 163 10.94 -19.36 -3.25
C PHE A 163 9.84 -18.39 -3.71
N SER A 164 8.61 -18.88 -3.90
CA SER A 164 7.47 -18.10 -4.40
C SER A 164 6.20 -18.43 -3.64
N LYS A 165 5.19 -17.56 -3.74
CA LYS A 165 3.82 -17.83 -3.29
C LYS A 165 2.97 -18.18 -4.52
N TYR A 166 2.22 -19.30 -4.42
CA TYR A 166 1.30 -19.73 -5.47
C TYR A 166 -0.02 -18.94 -5.38
N TYR A 167 -0.52 -18.52 -6.54
CA TYR A 167 -1.82 -17.87 -6.67
C TYR A 167 -2.42 -18.20 -8.04
N LYS A 168 -3.67 -18.71 -8.04
CA LYS A 168 -4.34 -19.26 -9.25
C LYS A 168 -3.38 -20.20 -10.01
N ASP A 169 -2.99 -19.84 -11.22
CA ASP A 169 -2.13 -20.68 -12.09
C ASP A 169 -0.66 -20.19 -12.13
N GLY A 170 -0.26 -19.28 -11.24
CA GLY A 170 1.06 -18.66 -11.25
C GLY A 170 1.85 -18.78 -9.95
N ASN A 171 3.16 -18.60 -10.06
CA ASN A 171 4.08 -18.46 -8.94
C ASN A 171 4.61 -17.03 -8.89
N TYR A 172 4.50 -16.38 -7.73
CA TYR A 172 4.77 -14.96 -7.59
C TYR A 172 5.76 -14.67 -6.48
N ILE A 173 6.57 -13.65 -6.69
CA ILE A 173 7.42 -13.02 -5.70
C ILE A 173 7.15 -11.51 -5.67
N ASP A 174 7.88 -10.79 -4.81
CA ASP A 174 7.73 -9.35 -4.62
C ASP A 174 7.73 -8.59 -5.97
N GLY A 175 6.71 -7.76 -6.16
CA GLY A 175 6.52 -7.02 -7.41
C GLY A 175 7.62 -6.02 -7.71
N GLN A 176 8.37 -5.57 -6.67
CA GLN A 176 9.47 -4.61 -6.86
C GLN A 176 10.66 -5.21 -7.63
N VAL A 177 10.75 -6.55 -7.74
CA VAL A 177 11.86 -7.23 -8.43
C VAL A 177 11.89 -6.91 -9.93
N THR A 178 10.72 -6.87 -10.57
CA THR A 178 10.63 -6.56 -12.02
C THR A 178 10.00 -5.22 -12.32
N TYR A 179 9.65 -4.45 -11.28
CA TYR A 179 9.06 -3.14 -11.49
C TYR A 179 10.13 -2.14 -11.94
N GLU A 180 10.06 -1.77 -13.20
CA GLU A 180 10.80 -0.62 -13.72
C GLU A 180 10.04 0.66 -13.37
N ASN A 181 10.78 1.68 -12.89
CA ASN A 181 10.18 2.97 -12.54
C ASN A 181 9.40 3.52 -13.73
N ILE A 182 8.08 3.64 -13.60
CA ILE A 182 7.25 4.32 -14.60
C ILE A 182 7.69 5.78 -14.60
N GLU A 183 8.00 6.32 -15.78
CA GLU A 183 8.30 7.73 -15.94
C GLU A 183 7.16 8.59 -15.41
N LEU A 184 7.51 9.54 -14.52
CA LEU A 184 6.58 10.43 -13.80
C LEU A 184 6.00 11.54 -14.70
N SER A 185 5.61 11.23 -15.93
CA SER A 185 5.19 12.24 -16.91
C SER A 185 3.72 12.65 -16.83
N ASP A 186 2.92 11.99 -15.98
CA ASP A 186 1.47 12.23 -15.97
C ASP A 186 1.08 13.25 -14.89
N VAL A 187 0.51 14.38 -15.32
CA VAL A 187 0.16 15.54 -14.48
C VAL A 187 -0.82 15.18 -13.36
N ASN A 188 -1.59 14.10 -13.52
CA ASN A 188 -2.60 13.65 -12.57
C ASN A 188 -2.18 12.41 -11.77
N THR A 189 -0.88 12.14 -11.67
CA THR A 189 -0.40 10.97 -10.94
C THR A 189 0.22 11.33 -9.60
N LEU A 190 -0.32 10.72 -8.53
CA LEU A 190 0.30 10.70 -7.22
C LEU A 190 1.20 9.47 -7.12
N TYR A 191 2.49 9.69 -7.04
CA TYR A 191 3.46 8.63 -6.92
C TYR A 191 4.01 8.55 -5.49
N LEU A 192 3.62 7.53 -4.74
CA LEU A 192 4.10 7.30 -3.38
C LEU A 192 5.37 6.46 -3.39
N HIS A 193 6.47 7.07 -2.99
CA HIS A 193 7.74 6.41 -2.75
C HIS A 193 8.47 7.06 -1.56
N LYS A 194 9.42 6.34 -0.96
CA LYS A 194 10.08 6.79 0.29
C LYS A 194 10.79 8.16 0.18
N GLY A 195 11.19 8.57 -1.02
CA GLY A 195 11.87 9.84 -1.26
C GLY A 195 10.97 10.98 -1.73
N MET A 196 9.64 10.80 -1.80
CA MET A 196 8.73 11.75 -2.45
C MET A 196 8.77 13.17 -1.88
N TRP A 197 9.18 13.35 -0.62
CA TRP A 197 9.29 14.66 0.03
C TRP A 197 10.67 14.92 0.65
N ASN A 198 11.69 14.23 0.17
CA ASN A 198 13.09 14.37 0.63
C ASN A 198 13.23 14.19 2.16
N ARG A 199 12.38 13.34 2.77
CA ARG A 199 12.53 13.00 4.19
C ARG A 199 13.72 12.10 4.38
N ASP A 200 14.56 12.45 5.34
CA ASP A 200 15.67 11.60 5.77
C ASP A 200 15.19 10.47 6.68
N PHE A 201 15.46 9.24 6.29
CA PHE A 201 15.20 8.01 7.02
C PHE A 201 16.50 7.29 7.42
N SER A 202 17.65 7.94 7.35
CA SER A 202 18.98 7.33 7.60
C SER A 202 19.12 6.72 9.00
N ASN A 203 18.40 7.27 9.97
CA ASN A 203 18.42 6.79 11.37
C ASN A 203 17.46 5.62 11.66
N MET A 204 16.77 5.11 10.64
CA MET A 204 15.84 4.00 10.84
C MET A 204 16.50 2.66 10.60
N ASN A 205 16.24 1.72 11.51
CA ASN A 205 16.65 0.33 11.30
C ASN A 205 15.76 -0.32 10.23
N ASN A 206 16.36 -0.69 9.10
CA ASN A 206 15.62 -1.30 7.98
C ASN A 206 15.17 -2.76 8.24
N LEU A 207 15.54 -3.35 9.38
CA LEU A 207 15.28 -4.75 9.70
C LEU A 207 14.30 -4.94 10.85
N LEU A 208 14.06 -3.89 11.64
CA LEU A 208 13.18 -3.91 12.80
C LEU A 208 12.21 -2.74 12.76
N LEU A 209 10.97 -2.99 13.16
CA LEU A 209 9.94 -1.96 13.27
C LEU A 209 9.08 -2.25 14.51
N SER A 210 9.24 -1.46 15.56
CA SER A 210 8.34 -1.48 16.70
C SER A 210 7.02 -0.76 16.42
N LYS A 211 5.98 -1.04 17.21
CA LYS A 211 4.69 -0.34 17.10
C LYS A 211 4.86 1.18 17.27
N SER A 212 5.74 1.62 18.18
CA SER A 212 6.00 3.05 18.40
C SER A 212 6.76 3.72 17.25
N GLU A 213 7.69 3.02 16.61
CA GLU A 213 8.38 3.51 15.40
C GLU A 213 7.42 3.55 14.21
N SER A 214 6.55 2.54 14.08
CA SER A 214 5.47 2.51 13.10
C SER A 214 4.55 3.72 13.26
N GLN A 215 4.17 4.05 14.50
CA GLN A 215 3.35 5.24 14.77
C GLN A 215 4.07 6.52 14.35
N LYS A 216 5.37 6.68 14.69
CA LYS A 216 6.15 7.85 14.25
C LYS A 216 6.22 7.95 12.73
N LEU A 217 6.42 6.84 12.02
CA LEU A 217 6.39 6.81 10.56
C LEU A 217 5.05 7.27 10.01
N PHE A 218 3.96 6.77 10.57
CA PHE A 218 2.60 7.18 10.20
C PHE A 218 2.40 8.68 10.39
N GLU A 219 2.77 9.22 11.57
CA GLU A 219 2.68 10.65 11.86
C GLU A 219 3.55 11.50 10.92
N TYR A 220 4.73 11.00 10.54
CA TYR A 220 5.57 11.66 9.55
C TYR A 220 4.88 11.75 8.19
N GLY A 221 4.32 10.64 7.69
CA GLY A 221 3.57 10.63 6.44
C GLY A 221 2.38 11.58 6.46
N TRP A 222 1.63 11.57 7.55
CA TRP A 222 0.50 12.47 7.77
C TRP A 222 0.92 13.94 7.74
N ASN A 223 1.95 14.30 8.52
CA ASN A 223 2.41 15.67 8.67
C ASN A 223 3.07 16.20 7.39
N ASP A 224 3.83 15.37 6.68
CA ASP A 224 4.45 15.77 5.42
C ASP A 224 3.39 16.08 4.38
N THR A 225 2.35 15.25 4.30
CA THR A 225 1.20 15.46 3.43
C THR A 225 0.48 16.75 3.75
N ASN A 226 0.21 17.00 5.02
CA ASN A 226 -0.53 18.17 5.47
C ASN A 226 0.27 19.48 5.24
N LYS A 227 1.60 19.48 5.49
CA LYS A 227 2.48 20.64 5.30
C LYS A 227 2.67 21.04 3.84
N LYS A 228 2.70 20.07 2.93
CA LYS A 228 2.98 20.32 1.52
C LYS A 228 1.80 20.95 0.79
N ASN A 229 0.62 21.15 1.46
CA ASN A 229 -0.60 21.69 0.84
C ASN A 229 -0.73 21.08 -0.56
N ILE A 230 -0.90 19.78 -0.60
CA ILE A 230 -0.62 18.95 -1.78
C ILE A 230 -1.07 19.67 -3.05
N LYS A 231 -0.14 20.37 -3.70
CA LYS A 231 -0.30 20.84 -5.08
C LYS A 231 -0.19 19.64 -6.05
N ILE A 232 -0.76 18.51 -5.63
CA ILE A 232 -0.69 17.25 -6.39
C ILE A 232 -1.51 17.38 -7.67
N PHE A 233 -2.37 18.38 -7.73
CA PHE A 233 -3.29 18.54 -8.86
C PHE A 233 -3.31 20.00 -9.31
N LYS A 234 -2.29 20.40 -10.05
CA LYS A 234 -2.36 21.60 -10.89
C LYS A 234 -2.56 21.22 -12.33
#